data_83abe3867595ffc080eab7ea9b6d351c
#
_entry.id   83abe3867595ffc080eab7ea9b6d351c
#
_cell.length_a   1.000
_cell.length_b   1.000
_cell.length_c   1.000
_cell.angle_alpha   90.00
_cell.angle_beta   90.00
_cell.angle_gamma   90.00
#
_symmetry.space_group_name_H-M   'P 1'
#
loop_
_entity.id
_entity.type
_entity.pdbx_description
1 polymer ?
#
loop_
_entity_poly.entity_id
_entity_poly.type
_entity_poly.pdbx_seq_one_letter_code
_entity_poly.pdbx_strand_id
1 'polypeptide(L)'
;MKSDPLVLFYLIDGARLDVMKRLMDEGKLPNISREVVEPGVFRKASSCFTSTTGPAYLPFLLGCFPGTVDIPGIRWLDKKEFAGKRIGKNRLRSYNGIEGPCFNSDLPADRRTLHELFDNSRNIYSMITRSLGAHRDLTKNTKLFRYLTAHLNNKWHRVDAAGQKKLMKCLNDRPDFIFAVFPAVDSFSHIHDPFDDDTIQAYINVDGYIGEAVAKLKEQNRWQNTLLVISSDHGLTSTHTHFDLADFFSDRGLDTLKHPLIFKRRSDVSVMISGNAMGHVYLHDIGPDRPLCGREVYDSMGSLFPELINRKEVDFLAWRESDKIFSVESSRGRALIIRSAGDFTYLPQ
;
A
#
# COMPACT_ATOMS: atom_id res chain seq x y z
N MET A 1 13.39 -27.60 -26.60
CA MET A 1 13.50 -27.36 -25.15
C MET A 1 12.18 -26.78 -24.70
N LYS A 2 11.55 -27.31 -23.63
CA LYS A 2 10.37 -26.66 -23.06
C LYS A 2 10.76 -25.23 -22.65
N SER A 3 10.01 -24.23 -23.07
CA SER A 3 10.19 -22.86 -22.58
C SER A 3 9.97 -22.90 -21.06
N ASP A 4 10.86 -22.26 -20.30
CA ASP A 4 10.82 -22.21 -18.84
C ASP A 4 10.71 -20.72 -18.44
N PRO A 5 9.52 -20.13 -18.66
CA PRO A 5 9.32 -18.71 -18.44
C PRO A 5 9.32 -18.36 -16.96
N LEU A 6 9.75 -17.15 -16.66
CA LEU A 6 9.68 -16.57 -15.33
C LEU A 6 9.17 -15.14 -15.43
N VAL A 7 8.21 -14.80 -14.59
CA VAL A 7 7.90 -13.40 -14.26
C VAL A 7 8.50 -13.09 -12.89
N LEU A 8 9.52 -12.24 -12.88
CA LEU A 8 10.22 -11.82 -11.68
C LEU A 8 9.86 -10.37 -11.37
N PHE A 9 9.10 -10.17 -10.30
CA PHE A 9 8.62 -8.85 -9.89
C PHE A 9 9.38 -8.36 -8.65
N TYR A 10 10.15 -7.29 -8.82
CA TYR A 10 10.74 -6.52 -7.72
C TYR A 10 9.84 -5.34 -7.39
N LEU A 11 9.21 -5.35 -6.23
CA LEU A 11 8.50 -4.19 -5.70
C LEU A 11 9.44 -3.50 -4.70
N ILE A 12 9.89 -2.31 -5.05
CA ILE A 12 10.69 -1.45 -4.17
C ILE A 12 9.71 -0.54 -3.45
N ASP A 13 9.34 -0.93 -2.22
CA ASP A 13 8.33 -0.24 -1.42
C ASP A 13 8.73 1.23 -1.19
N GLY A 14 7.83 2.16 -1.45
CA GLY A 14 8.06 3.59 -1.26
C GLY A 14 9.00 4.27 -2.26
N ALA A 15 9.43 3.58 -3.33
CA ALA A 15 10.41 4.14 -4.27
C ALA A 15 9.81 5.25 -5.15
N ARG A 16 10.53 6.38 -5.21
CA ARG A 16 10.15 7.58 -5.98
C ARG A 16 10.79 7.57 -7.35
N LEU A 17 10.02 7.99 -8.36
CA LEU A 17 10.49 8.11 -9.73
C LEU A 17 11.65 9.09 -9.88
N ASP A 18 11.57 10.25 -9.24
CA ASP A 18 12.59 11.31 -9.34
C ASP A 18 13.92 10.89 -8.71
N VAL A 19 13.88 10.18 -7.57
CA VAL A 19 15.06 9.60 -6.93
C VAL A 19 15.67 8.51 -7.81
N MET A 20 14.87 7.56 -8.30
CA MET A 20 15.33 6.51 -9.21
C MET A 20 16.03 7.09 -10.44
N LYS A 21 15.39 8.07 -11.08
CA LYS A 21 15.95 8.72 -12.27
C LYS A 21 17.27 9.42 -11.97
N ARG A 22 17.32 10.21 -10.89
CA ARG A 22 18.56 10.88 -10.47
C ARG A 22 19.69 9.88 -10.24
N LEU A 23 19.42 8.79 -9.51
CA LEU A 23 20.45 7.79 -9.21
C LEU A 23 20.91 7.02 -10.45
N MET A 24 20.06 6.81 -11.44
CA MET A 24 20.46 6.27 -12.75
C MET A 24 21.33 7.27 -13.50
N ASP A 25 20.93 8.54 -13.56
CA ASP A 25 21.68 9.61 -14.23
C ASP A 25 23.07 9.81 -13.57
N GLU A 26 23.18 9.59 -12.26
CA GLU A 26 24.44 9.62 -11.50
C GLU A 26 25.27 8.31 -11.64
N GLY A 27 24.78 7.32 -12.37
CA GLY A 27 25.44 6.02 -12.53
C GLY A 27 25.46 5.14 -11.27
N LYS A 28 24.63 5.43 -10.27
CA LYS A 28 24.53 4.69 -8.99
C LYS A 28 23.66 3.45 -9.08
N LEU A 29 22.86 3.30 -10.14
CA LEU A 29 22.01 2.12 -10.39
C LEU A 29 22.41 1.45 -11.73
N PRO A 30 23.65 0.97 -11.86
CA PRO A 30 24.17 0.47 -13.14
C PRO A 30 23.49 -0.82 -13.62
N ASN A 31 23.01 -1.67 -12.71
CA ASN A 31 22.37 -2.93 -13.09
C ASN A 31 20.95 -2.67 -13.64
N ILE A 32 20.17 -1.82 -12.99
CA ILE A 32 18.85 -1.39 -13.47
C ILE A 32 18.98 -0.70 -14.82
N SER A 33 19.94 0.22 -14.96
CA SER A 33 20.16 0.94 -16.23
C SER A 33 20.47 -0.04 -17.36
N ARG A 34 21.48 -0.85 -17.21
CA ARG A 34 22.01 -1.74 -18.28
C ARG A 34 21.10 -2.94 -18.58
N GLU A 35 20.57 -3.60 -17.53
CA GLU A 35 19.87 -4.87 -17.71
C GLU A 35 18.36 -4.71 -17.90
N VAL A 36 17.79 -3.55 -17.52
CA VAL A 36 16.34 -3.34 -17.51
C VAL A 36 15.93 -2.16 -18.39
N VAL A 37 16.52 -0.98 -18.19
CA VAL A 37 16.09 0.24 -18.87
C VAL A 37 16.57 0.27 -20.32
N GLU A 38 17.83 0.00 -20.59
CA GLU A 38 18.41 0.02 -21.94
C GLU A 38 17.73 -1.00 -22.91
N PRO A 39 17.52 -2.28 -22.52
CA PRO A 39 16.87 -3.25 -23.39
C PRO A 39 15.34 -3.22 -23.30
N GLY A 40 14.77 -2.54 -22.31
CA GLY A 40 13.36 -2.63 -21.96
C GLY A 40 12.59 -1.33 -22.09
N VAL A 41 11.74 -1.07 -21.10
CA VAL A 41 10.86 0.11 -21.07
C VAL A 41 10.89 0.73 -19.67
N PHE A 42 11.16 2.03 -19.61
CA PHE A 42 11.01 2.82 -18.40
C PHE A 42 9.86 3.82 -18.56
N ARG A 43 8.88 3.79 -17.66
CA ARG A 43 7.69 4.64 -17.72
C ARG A 43 7.34 5.22 -16.36
N LYS A 44 6.88 6.48 -16.39
CA LYS A 44 6.23 7.10 -15.23
C LYS A 44 4.87 6.47 -15.02
N ALA A 45 4.57 6.13 -13.76
CA ALA A 45 3.25 5.71 -13.30
C ALA A 45 2.81 6.53 -12.09
N SER A 46 1.52 6.60 -11.84
CA SER A 46 0.94 7.10 -10.61
C SER A 46 0.47 5.94 -9.76
N SER A 47 0.64 6.03 -8.44
CA SER A 47 0.05 5.07 -7.52
C SER A 47 -1.48 5.13 -7.57
N CYS A 48 -2.12 4.06 -7.11
CA CYS A 48 -3.56 4.06 -6.92
C CYS A 48 -3.95 4.85 -5.67
N PHE A 49 -5.20 5.25 -5.56
CA PHE A 49 -5.81 5.71 -4.33
C PHE A 49 -6.51 4.51 -3.66
N THR A 50 -6.17 4.15 -2.47
CA THR A 50 -5.24 4.69 -1.50
C THR A 50 -3.80 4.28 -1.78
N SER A 51 -2.87 5.23 -1.81
CA SER A 51 -1.44 5.00 -2.05
C SER A 51 -0.73 4.62 -0.75
N THR A 52 -0.99 3.41 -0.27
CA THR A 52 -0.40 2.85 0.95
C THR A 52 -0.11 1.37 0.75
N THR A 53 0.96 0.92 1.38
CA THR A 53 1.38 -0.49 1.39
C THR A 53 0.21 -1.42 1.69
N GLY A 54 0.06 -2.47 0.89
CA GLY A 54 -1.05 -3.42 0.96
C GLY A 54 -2.15 -3.11 -0.04
N PRO A 55 -3.02 -2.12 0.16
CA PRO A 55 -3.99 -1.71 -0.84
C PRO A 55 -3.37 -1.41 -2.21
N ALA A 56 -2.21 -0.75 -2.24
CA ALA A 56 -1.51 -0.46 -3.49
C ALA A 56 -0.82 -1.69 -4.14
N TYR A 57 -0.84 -2.86 -3.51
CA TYR A 57 -0.43 -4.12 -4.15
C TYR A 57 -1.55 -4.75 -5.00
N LEU A 58 -2.81 -4.33 -4.80
CA LEU A 58 -3.96 -4.91 -5.51
C LEU A 58 -3.87 -4.77 -7.04
N PRO A 59 -3.47 -3.61 -7.61
CA PRO A 59 -3.29 -3.48 -9.04
C PRO A 59 -2.28 -4.48 -9.61
N PHE A 60 -1.21 -4.80 -8.87
CA PHE A 60 -0.18 -5.74 -9.32
C PHE A 60 -0.61 -7.20 -9.20
N LEU A 61 -1.26 -7.57 -8.09
CA LEU A 61 -1.54 -8.97 -7.79
C LEU A 61 -2.95 -9.42 -8.13
N LEU A 62 -3.92 -8.50 -8.21
CA LEU A 62 -5.32 -8.81 -8.57
C LEU A 62 -5.79 -8.12 -9.85
N GLY A 63 -4.99 -7.19 -10.43
CA GLY A 63 -5.38 -6.44 -11.61
C GLY A 63 -6.57 -5.48 -11.38
N CYS A 64 -6.79 -5.02 -10.14
CA CYS A 64 -7.89 -4.13 -9.80
C CYS A 64 -7.49 -3.09 -8.76
N PHE A 65 -8.22 -1.98 -8.72
CA PHE A 65 -7.99 -0.94 -7.73
C PHE A 65 -8.64 -1.29 -6.37
N PRO A 66 -8.14 -0.72 -5.26
CA PRO A 66 -8.68 -0.94 -3.92
C PRO A 66 -10.19 -0.74 -3.82
N GLY A 67 -10.73 0.33 -4.41
CA GLY A 67 -12.16 0.61 -4.43
C GLY A 67 -13.01 -0.40 -5.23
N THR A 68 -12.41 -1.20 -6.11
CA THR A 68 -13.12 -2.25 -6.86
C THR A 68 -13.41 -3.49 -5.99
N VAL A 69 -12.64 -3.65 -4.93
CA VAL A 69 -12.71 -4.81 -4.03
C VAL A 69 -13.06 -4.43 -2.59
N ASP A 70 -13.64 -3.25 -2.41
CA ASP A 70 -14.09 -2.72 -1.11
C ASP A 70 -13.01 -2.71 -0.01
N ILE A 71 -11.76 -2.46 -0.41
CA ILE A 71 -10.62 -2.30 0.52
C ILE A 71 -10.16 -0.84 0.48
N PRO A 72 -10.79 0.06 1.24
CA PRO A 72 -10.54 1.50 1.10
C PRO A 72 -9.21 1.97 1.69
N GLY A 73 -8.49 1.11 2.41
CA GLY A 73 -7.22 1.48 3.02
C GLY A 73 -6.58 0.36 3.84
N ILE A 74 -5.40 0.63 4.41
CA ILE A 74 -4.69 -0.32 5.29
C ILE A 74 -5.39 -0.46 6.65
N ARG A 75 -6.15 0.57 7.05
CA ARG A 75 -7.05 0.54 8.21
C ARG A 75 -8.37 1.19 7.82
N TRP A 76 -9.45 0.53 8.19
CA TRP A 76 -10.80 1.02 7.93
C TRP A 76 -11.81 0.35 8.87
N LEU A 77 -12.99 0.94 8.97
CA LEU A 77 -14.08 0.44 9.80
C LEU A 77 -15.20 -0.09 8.91
N ASP A 78 -15.55 -1.34 9.09
CA ASP A 78 -16.80 -1.88 8.58
C ASP A 78 -17.94 -1.45 9.51
N LYS A 79 -18.60 -0.34 9.17
CA LYS A 79 -19.62 0.27 10.02
C LYS A 79 -20.79 -0.65 10.27
N LYS A 80 -21.16 -1.47 9.29
CA LYS A 80 -22.27 -2.45 9.39
C LYS A 80 -21.94 -3.57 10.39
N GLU A 81 -20.76 -4.17 10.25
CA GLU A 81 -20.28 -5.19 11.18
C GLU A 81 -20.01 -4.62 12.57
N PHE A 82 -19.54 -3.36 12.64
CA PHE A 82 -19.31 -2.66 13.90
C PHE A 82 -20.58 -2.46 14.70
N ALA A 83 -21.70 -2.11 14.08
CA ALA A 83 -22.99 -1.95 14.76
C ALA A 83 -23.64 -3.26 15.16
N GLY A 84 -23.44 -4.32 14.36
CA GLY A 84 -24.06 -5.65 14.60
C GLY A 84 -23.38 -6.49 15.69
N LYS A 85 -22.10 -6.27 15.98
CA LYS A 85 -21.32 -7.13 16.91
C LYS A 85 -20.52 -6.29 17.90
N ARG A 86 -20.85 -6.44 19.18
CA ARG A 86 -20.14 -5.75 20.28
C ARG A 86 -18.73 -6.29 20.54
N ILE A 87 -18.42 -7.51 20.12
CA ILE A 87 -17.13 -8.19 20.25
C ILE A 87 -16.94 -9.08 19.04
N GLY A 88 -15.85 -8.93 18.29
CA GLY A 88 -15.58 -9.81 17.17
C GLY A 88 -14.41 -9.33 16.28
N LYS A 89 -13.82 -10.26 15.55
CA LYS A 89 -12.64 -10.09 14.68
C LYS A 89 -12.84 -9.07 13.54
N ASN A 90 -14.07 -8.65 13.27
CA ASN A 90 -14.40 -7.95 12.02
C ASN A 90 -14.84 -6.50 12.21
N ARG A 91 -14.69 -5.93 13.39
CA ARG A 91 -15.15 -4.56 13.69
C ARG A 91 -14.28 -3.51 13.05
N LEU A 92 -12.99 -3.67 13.18
CA LEU A 92 -11.96 -2.79 12.65
C LEU A 92 -11.04 -3.65 11.79
N ARG A 93 -10.87 -3.23 10.54
CA ARG A 93 -9.92 -3.84 9.63
C ARG A 93 -8.58 -3.15 9.79
N SER A 94 -7.54 -3.92 10.02
CA SER A 94 -6.16 -3.47 9.97
C SER A 94 -5.34 -4.55 9.28
N TYR A 95 -4.43 -4.15 8.43
CA TYR A 95 -3.57 -5.05 7.66
C TYR A 95 -2.11 -4.83 8.00
N ASN A 96 -1.83 -4.20 9.13
CA ASN A 96 -0.47 -3.90 9.57
C ASN A 96 0.00 -4.89 10.67
N GLY A 97 1.29 -5.15 10.71
CA GLY A 97 1.92 -5.98 11.74
C GLY A 97 1.33 -7.38 11.81
N ILE A 98 0.88 -7.79 12.99
CA ILE A 98 0.29 -9.12 13.25
C ILE A 98 -1.07 -9.33 12.57
N GLU A 99 -1.74 -8.25 12.19
CA GLU A 99 -3.04 -8.26 11.53
C GLU A 99 -2.92 -8.40 10.01
N GLY A 100 -1.71 -8.26 9.45
CA GLY A 100 -1.44 -8.37 8.01
C GLY A 100 -2.08 -9.57 7.31
N PRO A 101 -2.08 -10.79 7.89
CA PRO A 101 -2.75 -11.95 7.29
C PRO A 101 -4.25 -11.78 7.07
N CYS A 102 -4.94 -10.91 7.83
CA CYS A 102 -6.37 -10.64 7.67
C CYS A 102 -6.70 -10.07 6.29
N PHE A 103 -5.75 -9.43 5.61
CA PHE A 103 -5.90 -8.92 4.26
C PHE A 103 -6.41 -9.99 3.29
N ASN A 104 -5.87 -11.20 3.39
CA ASN A 104 -6.22 -12.31 2.50
C ASN A 104 -7.66 -12.79 2.70
N SER A 105 -8.23 -12.61 3.89
CA SER A 105 -9.63 -12.96 4.19
C SER A 105 -10.64 -11.97 3.62
N ASP A 106 -10.19 -10.73 3.40
CA ASP A 106 -11.04 -9.65 2.88
C ASP A 106 -10.95 -9.56 1.33
N LEU A 107 -10.03 -10.30 0.70
CA LEU A 107 -9.98 -10.37 -0.76
C LEU A 107 -11.21 -11.09 -1.31
N PRO A 108 -11.91 -10.52 -2.32
CA PRO A 108 -13.12 -11.14 -2.87
C PRO A 108 -12.81 -12.49 -3.50
N ALA A 109 -13.69 -13.47 -3.26
CA ALA A 109 -13.49 -14.85 -3.69
C ALA A 109 -13.55 -15.03 -5.21
N ASP A 110 -14.25 -14.15 -5.92
CA ASP A 110 -14.39 -14.12 -7.39
C ASP A 110 -13.18 -13.51 -8.11
N ARG A 111 -12.20 -12.98 -7.38
CA ARG A 111 -10.98 -12.39 -7.94
C ARG A 111 -9.77 -13.25 -7.59
N ARG A 112 -9.10 -13.78 -8.60
CA ARG A 112 -7.87 -14.57 -8.44
C ARG A 112 -6.65 -13.67 -8.38
N THR A 113 -5.74 -13.98 -7.47
CA THR A 113 -4.41 -13.35 -7.42
C THR A 113 -3.49 -13.96 -8.49
N LEU A 114 -2.42 -13.26 -8.87
CA LEU A 114 -1.38 -13.85 -9.73
C LEU A 114 -0.79 -15.12 -9.09
N HIS A 115 -0.68 -15.19 -7.76
CA HIS A 115 -0.25 -16.40 -7.08
C HIS A 115 -1.16 -17.62 -7.28
N GLU A 116 -2.44 -17.39 -7.58
CA GLU A 116 -3.43 -18.42 -7.88
C GLU A 116 -3.51 -18.76 -9.38
N LEU A 117 -2.89 -17.95 -10.23
CA LEU A 117 -2.84 -18.16 -11.67
C LEU A 117 -1.56 -18.89 -12.11
N PHE A 118 -0.48 -18.76 -11.33
CA PHE A 118 0.79 -19.43 -11.60
C PHE A 118 0.95 -20.66 -10.70
N ASP A 119 1.32 -21.80 -11.29
CA ASP A 119 1.42 -23.08 -10.59
C ASP A 119 2.59 -23.12 -9.61
N ASN A 120 3.74 -22.53 -9.98
CA ASN A 120 4.98 -22.52 -9.19
C ASN A 120 5.37 -21.12 -8.76
N SER A 121 4.44 -20.41 -8.13
CA SER A 121 4.66 -19.03 -7.64
C SER A 121 5.40 -18.97 -6.31
N ARG A 122 6.12 -17.88 -6.07
CA ARG A 122 6.80 -17.58 -4.79
C ARG A 122 6.48 -16.18 -4.33
N ASN A 123 6.33 -16.02 -3.00
CA ASN A 123 6.15 -14.75 -2.34
C ASN A 123 7.31 -14.43 -1.40
N ILE A 124 7.76 -13.18 -1.43
CA ILE A 124 8.74 -12.62 -0.49
C ILE A 124 8.19 -11.30 0.04
N TYR A 125 7.89 -11.26 1.32
CA TYR A 125 7.41 -10.12 2.10
C TYR A 125 6.07 -9.47 1.68
N SER A 126 5.44 -9.81 0.57
CA SER A 126 4.08 -9.32 0.32
C SER A 126 3.12 -9.82 1.40
N MET A 127 2.06 -9.07 1.64
CA MET A 127 0.97 -9.49 2.55
C MET A 127 -0.14 -10.24 1.80
N ILE A 128 -0.20 -10.14 0.48
CA ILE A 128 -1.17 -10.87 -0.34
C ILE A 128 -0.58 -12.25 -0.63
N THR A 129 -1.08 -13.25 0.08
CA THR A 129 -0.55 -14.63 0.07
C THR A 129 -1.65 -15.67 -0.02
N ARG A 130 -2.86 -15.27 -0.43
CA ARG A 130 -3.99 -16.17 -0.55
C ARG A 130 -3.61 -17.39 -1.42
N SER A 131 -3.98 -18.58 -0.96
CA SER A 131 -3.69 -19.89 -1.58
C SER A 131 -2.20 -20.29 -1.62
N LEU A 132 -1.28 -19.51 -1.03
CA LEU A 132 0.11 -19.91 -0.90
C LEU A 132 0.32 -20.77 0.36
N GLY A 133 0.79 -22.00 0.18
CA GLY A 133 1.31 -22.80 1.27
C GLY A 133 2.63 -22.22 1.82
N ALA A 134 3.01 -22.64 3.04
CA ALA A 134 4.23 -22.15 3.71
C ALA A 134 5.52 -22.36 2.91
N HIS A 135 5.56 -23.33 2.01
CA HIS A 135 6.72 -23.60 1.14
C HIS A 135 6.82 -22.62 -0.04
N ARG A 136 5.74 -21.92 -0.40
CA ARG A 136 5.68 -20.92 -1.47
C ARG A 136 5.74 -19.50 -0.95
N ASP A 137 5.21 -19.23 0.24
CA ASP A 137 5.44 -17.97 0.97
C ASP A 137 6.75 -18.10 1.77
N LEU A 138 7.84 -17.71 1.14
CA LEU A 138 9.21 -17.92 1.65
C LEU A 138 9.50 -17.14 2.94
N THR A 139 8.69 -16.14 3.25
CA THR A 139 8.89 -15.25 4.40
C THR A 139 7.84 -15.39 5.50
N LYS A 140 6.83 -16.21 5.32
CA LYS A 140 5.70 -16.40 6.25
C LYS A 140 6.14 -16.49 7.72
N ASN A 141 7.08 -17.37 8.04
CA ASN A 141 7.51 -17.64 9.41
C ASN A 141 8.58 -16.69 9.95
N THR A 142 9.13 -15.81 9.12
CA THR A 142 10.24 -14.92 9.50
C THR A 142 9.92 -13.44 9.37
N LYS A 143 8.87 -13.07 8.64
CA LYS A 143 8.51 -11.67 8.34
C LYS A 143 8.32 -10.86 9.62
N LEU A 144 7.42 -11.32 10.50
CA LEU A 144 7.09 -10.58 11.72
C LEU A 144 8.32 -10.33 12.59
N PHE A 145 9.12 -11.36 12.83
CA PHE A 145 10.34 -11.23 13.65
C PHE A 145 11.37 -10.28 13.02
N ARG A 146 11.57 -10.40 11.70
CA ARG A 146 12.52 -9.54 10.98
C ARG A 146 12.09 -8.08 10.98
N TYR A 147 10.80 -7.82 10.73
CA TYR A 147 10.25 -6.47 10.73
C TYR A 147 10.31 -5.85 12.14
N LEU A 148 9.94 -6.60 13.17
CA LEU A 148 10.03 -6.14 14.56
C LEU A 148 11.47 -5.80 14.94
N THR A 149 12.43 -6.69 14.63
CA THR A 149 13.86 -6.45 14.93
C THR A 149 14.43 -5.29 14.11
N ALA A 150 14.02 -5.14 12.85
CA ALA A 150 14.45 -4.02 12.01
C ALA A 150 13.88 -2.70 12.53
N HIS A 151 12.62 -2.68 12.93
CA HIS A 151 11.96 -1.49 13.48
C HIS A 151 12.62 -1.03 14.79
N LEU A 152 12.96 -1.97 15.69
CA LEU A 152 13.61 -1.64 16.97
C LEU A 152 15.07 -1.18 16.83
N ASN A 153 15.77 -1.63 15.78
CA ASN A 153 17.22 -1.41 15.62
C ASN A 153 17.59 -0.61 14.36
N ASN A 154 16.63 -0.12 13.63
CA ASN A 154 16.80 0.59 12.35
C ASN A 154 17.67 -0.19 11.33
N LYS A 155 17.47 -1.52 11.19
CA LYS A 155 18.30 -2.40 10.36
C LYS A 155 17.53 -2.99 9.17
N TRP A 156 16.84 -2.13 8.44
CA TRP A 156 16.01 -2.52 7.30
C TRP A 156 16.80 -3.12 6.14
N HIS A 157 18.06 -2.73 5.94
CA HIS A 157 18.96 -3.39 4.97
C HIS A 157 19.07 -4.90 5.19
N ARG A 158 18.99 -5.36 6.47
CA ARG A 158 19.03 -6.80 6.79
C ARG A 158 17.76 -7.54 6.39
N VAL A 159 16.64 -6.82 6.34
CA VAL A 159 15.37 -7.39 5.85
C VAL A 159 15.48 -7.63 4.35
N ASP A 160 15.89 -6.62 3.58
CA ASP A 160 16.08 -6.72 2.14
C ASP A 160 17.11 -7.80 1.79
N ALA A 161 18.27 -7.79 2.42
CA ALA A 161 19.31 -8.82 2.21
C ALA A 161 18.79 -10.24 2.49
N ALA A 162 17.96 -10.40 3.51
CA ALA A 162 17.37 -11.71 3.81
C ALA A 162 16.28 -12.11 2.79
N GLY A 163 15.53 -11.16 2.26
CA GLY A 163 14.61 -11.36 1.14
C GLY A 163 15.36 -11.80 -0.11
N GLN A 164 16.41 -11.07 -0.47
CA GLN A 164 17.28 -11.38 -1.61
C GLN A 164 17.90 -12.78 -1.49
N LYS A 165 18.43 -13.14 -0.31
CA LYS A 165 18.97 -14.49 -0.08
C LYS A 165 17.94 -15.59 -0.35
N LYS A 166 16.69 -15.37 0.03
CA LYS A 166 15.59 -16.31 -0.24
C LYS A 166 15.24 -16.35 -1.73
N LEU A 167 15.22 -15.20 -2.40
CA LEU A 167 15.02 -15.10 -3.84
C LEU A 167 16.10 -15.88 -4.59
N MET A 168 17.36 -15.64 -4.30
CA MET A 168 18.48 -16.30 -4.94
C MET A 168 18.45 -17.84 -4.75
N LYS A 169 18.01 -18.28 -3.56
CA LYS A 169 17.82 -19.73 -3.31
C LYS A 169 16.67 -20.30 -4.12
N CYS A 170 15.52 -19.63 -4.15
CA CYS A 170 14.32 -20.16 -4.81
C CYS A 170 14.42 -20.18 -6.35
N LEU A 171 15.32 -19.41 -6.95
CA LEU A 171 15.58 -19.50 -8.40
C LEU A 171 16.06 -20.91 -8.82
N ASN A 172 16.66 -21.69 -7.90
CA ASN A 172 17.03 -23.09 -8.17
C ASN A 172 15.82 -24.02 -8.32
N ASP A 173 14.69 -23.66 -7.71
CA ASP A 173 13.43 -24.42 -7.79
C ASP A 173 12.65 -24.12 -9.07
N ARG A 174 13.22 -23.30 -9.97
CA ARG A 174 12.66 -22.88 -11.27
C ARG A 174 11.20 -22.38 -11.17
N PRO A 175 10.90 -21.37 -10.33
CA PRO A 175 9.55 -20.80 -10.25
C PRO A 175 9.14 -20.15 -11.57
N ASP A 176 7.82 -20.05 -11.81
CA ASP A 176 7.23 -19.36 -12.97
C ASP A 176 6.79 -17.92 -12.64
N PHE A 177 6.59 -17.64 -11.35
CA PHE A 177 6.29 -16.30 -10.83
C PHE A 177 6.94 -16.06 -9.47
N ILE A 178 7.61 -14.92 -9.33
CA ILE A 178 8.11 -14.42 -8.03
C ILE A 178 7.61 -12.99 -7.83
N PHE A 179 6.95 -12.73 -6.72
CA PHE A 179 6.64 -11.37 -6.26
C PHE A 179 7.47 -11.09 -5.00
N ALA A 180 8.43 -10.20 -5.12
CA ALA A 180 9.37 -9.88 -4.05
C ALA A 180 9.28 -8.40 -3.68
N VAL A 181 9.00 -8.12 -2.40
CA VAL A 181 8.93 -6.77 -1.82
C VAL A 181 10.24 -6.47 -1.09
N PHE A 182 10.77 -5.28 -1.31
CA PHE A 182 11.97 -4.74 -0.66
C PHE A 182 11.58 -3.48 0.13
N PRO A 183 11.36 -3.59 1.45
CA PRO A 183 10.78 -2.53 2.26
C PRO A 183 11.76 -1.46 2.77
N ALA A 184 13.07 -1.59 2.53
CA ALA A 184 14.04 -0.71 3.18
C ALA A 184 13.94 0.75 2.71
N VAL A 185 13.62 1.01 1.44
CA VAL A 185 13.47 2.38 0.92
C VAL A 185 12.33 3.09 1.65
N ASP A 186 11.16 2.46 1.73
CA ASP A 186 10.00 3.01 2.45
C ASP A 186 10.32 3.24 3.93
N SER A 187 10.88 2.22 4.58
CA SER A 187 11.14 2.25 6.02
C SER A 187 12.15 3.32 6.41
N PHE A 188 13.23 3.51 5.65
CA PHE A 188 14.18 4.61 5.89
C PHE A 188 13.57 5.96 5.55
N SER A 189 12.78 6.07 4.49
CA SER A 189 12.06 7.30 4.15
C SER A 189 11.14 7.77 5.27
N HIS A 190 10.50 6.83 5.97
CA HIS A 190 9.66 7.14 7.15
C HIS A 190 10.45 7.57 8.38
N ILE A 191 11.64 7.02 8.59
CA ILE A 191 12.45 7.27 9.80
C ILE A 191 13.27 8.57 9.63
N HIS A 192 13.79 8.79 8.44
CA HIS A 192 14.66 9.90 8.13
C HIS A 192 14.00 10.84 7.10
N ASP A 193 14.23 10.58 5.82
CA ASP A 193 13.70 11.36 4.70
C ASP A 193 13.86 10.55 3.40
N PRO A 194 13.02 10.76 2.37
CA PRO A 194 13.20 10.09 1.07
C PRO A 194 14.52 10.35 0.36
N PHE A 195 15.26 11.38 0.77
CA PHE A 195 16.54 11.78 0.18
C PHE A 195 17.75 11.54 1.09
N ASP A 196 17.52 10.96 2.27
CA ASP A 196 18.55 10.62 3.24
C ASP A 196 19.50 9.54 2.71
N ASP A 197 20.75 9.53 3.21
CA ASP A 197 21.78 8.62 2.75
C ASP A 197 21.43 7.14 2.96
N ASP A 198 20.77 6.78 4.07
CA ASP A 198 20.32 5.40 4.31
C ASP A 198 19.24 4.99 3.33
N THR A 199 18.33 5.91 2.97
CA THR A 199 17.31 5.69 1.94
C THR A 199 17.97 5.50 0.58
N ILE A 200 18.90 6.36 0.20
CA ILE A 200 19.65 6.25 -1.06
C ILE A 200 20.44 4.94 -1.13
N GLN A 201 21.08 4.55 -0.02
CA GLN A 201 21.82 3.29 0.05
C GLN A 201 20.88 2.08 -0.14
N ALA A 202 19.62 2.15 0.31
CA ALA A 202 18.65 1.09 0.07
C ALA A 202 18.34 0.91 -1.43
N TYR A 203 18.21 1.99 -2.20
CA TYR A 203 18.09 1.92 -3.68
C TYR A 203 19.30 1.23 -4.32
N ILE A 204 20.51 1.62 -3.90
CA ILE A 204 21.77 1.06 -4.43
C ILE A 204 21.88 -0.44 -4.11
N ASN A 205 21.46 -0.84 -2.90
CA ASN A 205 21.45 -2.25 -2.52
C ASN A 205 20.50 -3.07 -3.40
N VAL A 206 19.29 -2.54 -3.69
CA VAL A 206 18.32 -3.24 -4.56
C VAL A 206 18.85 -3.34 -5.99
N ASP A 207 19.54 -2.32 -6.51
CA ASP A 207 20.22 -2.41 -7.80
C ASP A 207 21.22 -3.56 -7.84
N GLY A 208 22.04 -3.71 -6.78
CA GLY A 208 22.96 -4.83 -6.62
C GLY A 208 22.24 -6.18 -6.60
N TYR A 209 21.12 -6.28 -5.88
CA TYR A 209 20.31 -7.51 -5.81
C TYR A 209 19.72 -7.91 -7.16
N ILE A 210 19.30 -6.91 -7.95
CA ILE A 210 18.84 -7.16 -9.32
C ILE A 210 19.98 -7.69 -10.19
N GLY A 211 21.17 -7.09 -10.08
CA GLY A 211 22.36 -7.58 -10.77
C GLY A 211 22.69 -9.04 -10.44
N GLU A 212 22.65 -9.42 -9.16
CA GLU A 212 22.85 -10.82 -8.71
C GLU A 212 21.82 -11.77 -9.33
N ALA A 213 20.53 -11.38 -9.32
CA ALA A 213 19.46 -12.20 -9.87
C ALA A 213 19.60 -12.39 -11.39
N VAL A 214 19.92 -11.31 -12.12
CA VAL A 214 20.17 -11.36 -13.56
C VAL A 214 21.34 -12.24 -13.89
N ALA A 215 22.47 -12.12 -13.18
CA ALA A 215 23.65 -12.97 -13.37
C ALA A 215 23.28 -14.45 -13.20
N LYS A 216 22.56 -14.80 -12.13
CA LYS A 216 22.11 -16.16 -11.89
C LYS A 216 21.17 -16.70 -12.96
N LEU A 217 20.25 -15.87 -13.45
CA LEU A 217 19.33 -16.25 -14.52
C LEU A 217 20.08 -16.47 -15.85
N LYS A 218 21.13 -15.69 -16.12
CA LYS A 218 22.05 -15.90 -17.25
C LYS A 218 22.80 -17.23 -17.12
N GLU A 219 23.37 -17.55 -15.96
CA GLU A 219 24.00 -18.83 -15.65
C GLU A 219 23.03 -20.02 -15.86
N GLN A 220 21.78 -19.86 -15.51
CA GLN A 220 20.73 -20.86 -15.68
C GLN A 220 20.16 -20.95 -17.10
N ASN A 221 20.61 -20.12 -18.03
CA ASN A 221 20.07 -19.96 -19.40
C ASN A 221 18.55 -19.63 -19.39
N ARG A 222 18.08 -18.89 -18.39
CA ARG A 222 16.67 -18.46 -18.23
C ARG A 222 16.44 -16.98 -18.54
N TRP A 223 17.50 -16.17 -18.59
CA TRP A 223 17.36 -14.73 -18.74
C TRP A 223 16.50 -14.33 -19.95
N GLN A 224 16.70 -14.97 -21.10
CA GLN A 224 15.95 -14.69 -22.34
C GLN A 224 14.45 -15.07 -22.25
N ASN A 225 14.06 -15.88 -21.26
CA ASN A 225 12.68 -16.28 -21.00
C ASN A 225 12.12 -15.63 -19.73
N THR A 226 12.78 -14.58 -19.22
CA THR A 226 12.38 -13.89 -18.01
C THR A 226 11.80 -12.51 -18.33
N LEU A 227 10.60 -12.26 -17.84
CA LEU A 227 10.07 -10.90 -17.71
C LEU A 227 10.46 -10.36 -16.35
N LEU A 228 11.40 -9.43 -16.31
CA LEU A 228 11.75 -8.71 -15.09
C LEU A 228 10.92 -7.42 -15.03
N VAL A 229 10.18 -7.26 -13.94
CA VAL A 229 9.37 -6.06 -13.65
C VAL A 229 9.91 -5.41 -12.37
N ILE A 230 10.18 -4.12 -12.43
CA ILE A 230 10.53 -3.29 -11.26
C ILE A 230 9.46 -2.23 -11.14
N SER A 231 8.87 -2.10 -9.96
CA SER A 231 7.85 -1.08 -9.68
C SER A 231 7.89 -0.66 -8.21
N SER A 232 7.12 0.37 -7.90
CA SER A 232 6.81 0.77 -6.53
C SER A 232 5.30 0.86 -6.36
N ASP A 233 4.83 0.63 -5.15
CA ASP A 233 3.42 0.78 -4.79
C ASP A 233 3.04 2.25 -4.54
N HIS A 234 3.96 3.03 -3.97
CA HIS A 234 3.83 4.48 -3.75
C HIS A 234 5.22 5.13 -3.64
N GLY A 235 5.26 6.41 -3.39
CA GLY A 235 6.42 7.17 -2.93
C GLY A 235 6.13 7.81 -1.59
N LEU A 236 7.09 8.51 -1.03
CA LEU A 236 6.94 9.37 0.14
C LEU A 236 7.36 10.80 -0.18
N THR A 237 6.77 11.74 0.55
CA THR A 237 7.18 13.15 0.51
C THR A 237 7.76 13.52 1.87
N SER A 238 8.81 14.34 1.89
CA SER A 238 9.33 14.91 3.14
C SER A 238 8.23 15.64 3.87
N THR A 239 8.12 15.42 5.17
CA THR A 239 7.11 16.04 6.03
C THR A 239 7.74 16.78 7.18
N HIS A 240 7.22 17.97 7.51
CA HIS A 240 7.74 18.85 8.55
C HIS A 240 6.69 19.18 9.62
N THR A 241 5.45 18.73 9.44
CA THR A 241 4.36 18.95 10.37
C THR A 241 3.57 17.68 10.55
N HIS A 242 3.10 17.47 11.76
CA HIS A 242 2.22 16.36 12.13
C HIS A 242 0.86 16.90 12.56
N PHE A 243 -0.20 16.23 12.12
CA PHE A 243 -1.57 16.50 12.52
C PHE A 243 -2.26 15.18 12.91
N ASP A 244 -2.57 15.03 14.19
CA ASP A 244 -3.38 13.89 14.64
C ASP A 244 -4.87 14.20 14.41
N LEU A 245 -5.42 13.57 13.40
CA LEU A 245 -6.84 13.74 13.03
C LEU A 245 -7.78 13.22 14.11
N ALA A 246 -7.38 12.21 14.89
CA ALA A 246 -8.22 11.69 15.96
C ALA A 246 -8.22 12.62 17.17
N ASP A 247 -7.08 13.19 17.53
CA ASP A 247 -6.99 14.17 18.61
C ASP A 247 -7.75 15.44 18.25
N PHE A 248 -7.78 15.83 16.97
CA PHE A 248 -8.62 16.96 16.50
C PHE A 248 -10.09 16.83 16.95
N PHE A 249 -10.67 15.64 16.83
CA PHE A 249 -12.04 15.38 17.26
C PHE A 249 -12.17 15.28 18.78
N SER A 250 -11.23 14.59 19.43
CA SER A 250 -11.23 14.42 20.88
C SER A 250 -11.12 15.73 21.63
N ASP A 251 -10.27 16.65 21.17
CA ASP A 251 -10.09 18.00 21.76
C ASP A 251 -11.34 18.87 21.66
N ARG A 252 -12.28 18.50 20.78
CA ARG A 252 -13.57 19.18 20.61
C ARG A 252 -14.72 18.47 21.32
N GLY A 253 -14.38 17.57 22.25
CA GLY A 253 -15.34 16.90 23.13
C GLY A 253 -16.04 15.69 22.51
N LEU A 254 -15.65 15.25 21.30
CA LEU A 254 -16.20 14.05 20.70
C LEU A 254 -15.54 12.78 21.21
N ASP A 255 -16.34 11.79 21.56
CA ASP A 255 -15.85 10.48 21.94
C ASP A 255 -15.30 9.75 20.70
N THR A 256 -13.95 9.76 20.57
CA THR A 256 -13.24 9.32 19.35
C THR A 256 -12.68 7.93 19.49
N LEU A 257 -13.01 7.05 18.54
CA LEU A 257 -12.38 5.73 18.38
C LEU A 257 -11.23 5.83 17.39
N LYS A 258 -10.04 5.42 17.82
CA LYS A 258 -8.85 5.30 16.96
C LYS A 258 -8.13 3.97 17.21
N HIS A 259 -7.45 3.45 16.20
CA HIS A 259 -6.56 2.30 16.38
C HIS A 259 -5.38 2.71 17.30
N PRO A 260 -4.94 1.89 18.27
CA PRO A 260 -5.35 0.51 18.55
C PRO A 260 -6.47 0.36 19.61
N LEU A 261 -7.21 1.39 19.95
CA LEU A 261 -8.23 1.37 21.00
C LEU A 261 -9.51 0.61 20.58
N ILE A 262 -9.33 -0.59 20.05
CA ILE A 262 -10.38 -1.45 19.49
C ILE A 262 -11.45 -1.90 20.50
N PHE A 263 -11.17 -1.74 21.80
CA PHE A 263 -12.09 -2.17 22.88
C PHE A 263 -13.15 -1.12 23.23
N LYS A 264 -13.07 0.07 22.69
CA LYS A 264 -14.04 1.13 22.90
C LYS A 264 -15.39 0.73 22.29
N ARG A 265 -16.45 0.75 23.09
CA ARG A 265 -17.75 0.19 22.70
C ARG A 265 -18.69 1.18 22.03
N ARG A 266 -18.50 2.46 22.30
CA ARG A 266 -19.27 3.59 21.76
C ARG A 266 -18.31 4.69 21.42
N SER A 267 -18.62 5.42 20.39
CA SER A 267 -17.93 6.64 20.01
C SER A 267 -18.85 7.49 19.16
N ASP A 268 -18.64 8.78 19.18
CA ASP A 268 -19.34 9.73 18.29
C ASP A 268 -18.71 9.66 16.90
N VAL A 269 -17.39 9.48 16.86
CA VAL A 269 -16.61 9.43 15.65
C VAL A 269 -15.55 8.32 15.71
N SER A 270 -15.28 7.70 14.58
CA SER A 270 -14.12 6.80 14.42
C SER A 270 -13.19 7.35 13.36
N VAL A 271 -11.88 7.37 13.67
CA VAL A 271 -10.83 7.85 12.78
C VAL A 271 -9.88 6.69 12.47
N MET A 272 -9.81 6.30 11.20
CA MET A 272 -8.96 5.23 10.71
C MET A 272 -7.92 5.78 9.76
N ILE A 273 -6.68 5.87 10.21
CA ILE A 273 -5.56 6.38 9.41
C ILE A 273 -5.06 5.30 8.46
N SER A 274 -4.95 5.67 7.19
CA SER A 274 -4.53 4.79 6.11
C SER A 274 -3.31 5.37 5.42
N GLY A 275 -2.13 4.94 5.84
CA GLY A 275 -0.86 5.59 5.50
C GLY A 275 -0.66 6.90 6.30
N ASN A 276 0.26 7.75 5.85
CA ASN A 276 0.60 8.97 6.57
C ASN A 276 -0.17 10.21 6.10
N ALA A 277 -0.88 10.12 4.99
CA ALA A 277 -1.53 11.26 4.35
C ALA A 277 -3.01 11.04 4.04
N MET A 278 -3.64 10.03 4.63
CA MET A 278 -5.06 9.77 4.46
C MET A 278 -5.70 9.25 5.75
N GLY A 279 -6.92 9.69 6.02
CA GLY A 279 -7.75 9.20 7.11
C GLY A 279 -9.20 9.04 6.67
N HIS A 280 -9.87 7.99 7.16
CA HIS A 280 -11.29 7.81 7.07
C HIS A 280 -11.95 8.30 8.36
N VAL A 281 -12.98 9.12 8.24
CA VAL A 281 -13.79 9.61 9.36
C VAL A 281 -15.17 8.98 9.25
N TYR A 282 -15.58 8.25 10.29
CA TYR A 282 -16.89 7.60 10.38
C TYR A 282 -17.69 8.27 11.48
N LEU A 283 -18.81 8.90 11.13
CA LEU A 283 -19.75 9.50 12.08
C LEU A 283 -20.78 8.44 12.47
N HIS A 284 -21.07 8.32 13.77
CA HIS A 284 -21.94 7.26 14.30
C HIS A 284 -23.37 7.67 14.57
N ASP A 285 -23.70 8.96 14.42
CA ASP A 285 -25.06 9.52 14.60
C ASP A 285 -26.08 8.93 13.62
N ILE A 286 -25.61 8.50 12.45
CA ILE A 286 -26.42 7.92 11.39
C ILE A 286 -26.23 6.42 11.38
N GLY A 287 -27.36 5.69 11.28
CA GLY A 287 -27.40 4.23 11.33
C GLY A 287 -26.39 3.54 10.41
N PRO A 288 -26.06 2.27 10.72
CA PRO A 288 -25.00 1.50 10.04
C PRO A 288 -25.36 1.14 8.59
N ASP A 289 -26.65 1.24 8.24
CA ASP A 289 -27.17 0.62 7.03
C ASP A 289 -26.95 1.43 5.76
N ARG A 290 -26.52 2.68 5.90
CA ARG A 290 -26.22 3.54 4.76
C ARG A 290 -25.04 4.49 5.03
N PRO A 291 -24.32 4.90 3.99
CA PRO A 291 -23.33 5.96 4.11
C PRO A 291 -23.99 7.32 4.32
N LEU A 292 -23.30 8.24 4.95
CA LEU A 292 -23.62 9.67 4.93
C LEU A 292 -23.55 10.19 3.50
N CYS A 293 -24.51 11.02 3.13
CA CYS A 293 -24.57 11.59 1.79
C CYS A 293 -24.89 13.09 1.84
N GLY A 294 -24.26 13.84 0.96
CA GLY A 294 -24.60 15.23 0.68
C GLY A 294 -24.59 16.11 1.93
N ARG A 295 -25.69 16.81 2.15
CA ARG A 295 -25.84 17.76 3.24
C ARG A 295 -25.71 17.16 4.64
N GLU A 296 -26.02 15.88 4.82
CA GLU A 296 -25.88 15.21 6.11
C GLU A 296 -24.45 15.26 6.64
N VAL A 297 -23.43 15.27 5.76
CA VAL A 297 -22.03 15.42 6.15
C VAL A 297 -21.79 16.77 6.81
N TYR A 298 -22.29 17.85 6.21
CA TYR A 298 -22.17 19.19 6.77
C TYR A 298 -22.96 19.32 8.08
N ASP A 299 -24.19 18.81 8.11
CA ASP A 299 -25.06 18.90 9.28
C ASP A 299 -24.46 18.10 10.48
N SER A 300 -23.88 16.94 10.23
CA SER A 300 -23.24 16.12 11.27
C SER A 300 -21.88 16.66 11.73
N MET A 301 -21.11 17.29 10.82
CA MET A 301 -19.81 17.86 11.14
C MET A 301 -19.92 19.30 11.71
N GLY A 302 -20.98 20.05 11.35
CA GLY A 302 -21.18 21.43 11.81
C GLY A 302 -19.96 22.32 11.55
N SER A 303 -19.52 23.01 12.59
CA SER A 303 -18.34 23.89 12.53
C SER A 303 -17.02 23.16 12.32
N LEU A 304 -16.96 21.85 12.56
CA LEU A 304 -15.74 21.06 12.38
C LEU A 304 -15.35 20.92 10.91
N PHE A 305 -16.33 20.93 10.01
CA PHE A 305 -16.07 20.79 8.57
C PHE A 305 -15.21 21.95 8.02
N PRO A 306 -15.64 23.23 8.14
CA PRO A 306 -14.81 24.35 7.69
C PRO A 306 -13.51 24.49 8.48
N GLU A 307 -13.47 24.07 9.74
CA GLU A 307 -12.23 24.08 10.51
C GLU A 307 -11.23 23.10 9.96
N LEU A 308 -11.64 21.86 9.61
CA LEU A 308 -10.75 20.87 8.98
C LEU A 308 -10.26 21.34 7.61
N ILE A 309 -11.16 21.85 6.77
CA ILE A 309 -10.82 22.20 5.39
C ILE A 309 -9.84 23.38 5.30
N ASN A 310 -9.85 24.25 6.30
CA ASN A 310 -8.97 25.41 6.36
C ASN A 310 -7.61 25.11 7.02
N ARG A 311 -7.38 23.88 7.47
CA ARG A 311 -6.07 23.49 8.01
C ARG A 311 -5.08 23.28 6.87
N LYS A 312 -3.86 23.78 7.05
CA LYS A 312 -2.78 23.63 6.07
C LYS A 312 -2.33 22.17 5.87
N GLU A 313 -2.56 21.32 6.88
CA GLU A 313 -2.24 19.89 6.86
C GLU A 313 -3.28 19.06 6.12
N VAL A 314 -4.46 19.64 5.83
CA VAL A 314 -5.55 18.96 5.12
C VAL A 314 -5.58 19.45 3.68
N ASP A 315 -5.26 18.58 2.75
CA ASP A 315 -5.26 18.92 1.33
C ASP A 315 -6.68 18.99 0.76
N PHE A 316 -7.51 18.00 1.08
CA PHE A 316 -8.94 18.01 0.73
C PHE A 316 -9.74 17.04 1.62
N LEU A 317 -11.03 17.26 1.66
CA LEU A 317 -12.05 16.32 2.16
C LEU A 317 -12.83 15.76 0.97
N ALA A 318 -13.19 14.48 1.05
CA ALA A 318 -14.04 13.84 0.05
C ALA A 318 -15.17 13.06 0.71
N TRP A 319 -16.37 13.17 0.14
CA TRP A 319 -17.55 12.44 0.63
C TRP A 319 -18.53 12.15 -0.50
N ARG A 320 -19.50 11.30 -0.21
CA ARG A 320 -20.54 10.92 -1.16
C ARG A 320 -21.68 11.93 -1.15
N GLU A 321 -22.08 12.42 -2.30
CA GLU A 321 -23.29 13.24 -2.49
C GLU A 321 -24.51 12.37 -2.83
N SER A 322 -24.29 11.35 -3.65
CA SER A 322 -25.31 10.38 -4.09
C SER A 322 -24.63 9.12 -4.58
N ASP A 323 -25.39 8.17 -5.11
CA ASP A 323 -24.85 6.91 -5.63
C ASP A 323 -23.83 7.07 -6.75
N LYS A 324 -23.86 8.20 -7.45
CA LYS A 324 -23.00 8.45 -8.61
C LYS A 324 -22.15 9.72 -8.49
N ILE A 325 -22.36 10.53 -7.46
CA ILE A 325 -21.71 11.84 -7.32
C ILE A 325 -20.94 11.87 -6.01
N PHE A 326 -19.69 12.30 -6.07
CA PHE A 326 -18.80 12.48 -4.94
C PHE A 326 -18.29 13.92 -4.94
N SER A 327 -18.31 14.58 -3.80
CA SER A 327 -17.70 15.88 -3.60
C SER A 327 -16.27 15.74 -3.14
N VAL A 328 -15.43 16.64 -3.64
CA VAL A 328 -14.08 16.90 -3.16
C VAL A 328 -13.98 18.38 -2.87
N GLU A 329 -13.59 18.74 -1.66
CA GLU A 329 -13.49 20.15 -1.24
C GLU A 329 -12.17 20.41 -0.51
N SER A 330 -11.60 21.55 -0.78
CA SER A 330 -10.34 22.03 -0.21
C SER A 330 -10.41 23.53 0.02
N SER A 331 -9.42 24.11 0.69
CA SER A 331 -9.26 25.58 0.77
C SER A 331 -9.07 26.26 -0.61
N ARG A 332 -8.77 25.48 -1.66
CA ARG A 332 -8.58 25.97 -3.04
C ARG A 332 -9.86 25.95 -3.88
N GLY A 333 -10.93 25.31 -3.42
CA GLY A 333 -12.19 25.17 -4.13
C GLY A 333 -12.82 23.80 -4.02
N ARG A 334 -13.90 23.61 -4.76
CA ARG A 334 -14.72 22.40 -4.78
C ARG A 334 -14.72 21.77 -6.16
N ALA A 335 -14.85 20.43 -6.21
CA ALA A 335 -15.09 19.70 -7.44
C ALA A 335 -16.07 18.55 -7.19
N LEU A 336 -16.70 18.09 -8.25
CA LEU A 336 -17.49 16.86 -8.26
C LEU A 336 -16.79 15.78 -9.07
N ILE A 337 -16.85 14.55 -8.58
CA ILE A 337 -16.51 13.35 -9.35
C ILE A 337 -17.81 12.63 -9.65
N ILE A 338 -18.15 12.49 -10.91
CA ILE A 338 -19.39 11.88 -11.40
C ILE A 338 -19.07 10.53 -12.03
N ARG A 339 -19.67 9.45 -11.52
CA ARG A 339 -19.54 8.10 -12.07
C ARG A 339 -20.64 7.84 -13.09
N SER A 340 -20.30 7.47 -14.31
CA SER A 340 -21.22 7.06 -15.36
C SER A 340 -20.69 5.81 -16.08
N ALA A 341 -21.52 4.79 -16.24
CA ALA A 341 -21.32 3.60 -17.09
C ALA A 341 -19.86 3.10 -17.31
N GLY A 342 -19.04 3.15 -16.26
CA GLY A 342 -17.62 2.71 -16.31
C GLY A 342 -16.59 3.84 -16.35
N ASP A 343 -17.02 5.08 -16.53
CA ASP A 343 -16.17 6.27 -16.57
C ASP A 343 -16.38 7.18 -15.37
N PHE A 344 -15.39 8.04 -15.12
CA PHE A 344 -15.46 9.10 -14.13
C PHE A 344 -15.19 10.45 -14.78
N THR A 345 -16.07 11.41 -14.48
CA THR A 345 -15.90 12.80 -14.91
C THR A 345 -15.52 13.64 -13.71
N TYR A 346 -14.41 14.37 -13.80
CA TYR A 346 -14.02 15.38 -12.82
C TYR A 346 -14.54 16.75 -13.27
N LEU A 347 -15.32 17.41 -12.42
CA LEU A 347 -15.97 18.67 -12.71
C LEU A 347 -15.61 19.71 -11.63
N PRO A 348 -14.63 20.61 -11.86
CA PRO A 348 -14.35 21.74 -10.99
C PRO A 348 -15.57 22.66 -10.89
N GLN A 349 -15.79 23.22 -9.66
CA GLN A 349 -16.90 24.15 -9.37
C GLN A 349 -16.37 25.55 -9.17
#